data_637e84359d69603cf100346a189ecbe0
#
_entry.id   637e84359d69603cf100346a189ecbe0
#
_cell.length_a   1.000
_cell.length_b   1.000
_cell.length_c   1.000
_cell.angle_alpha   90.00
_cell.angle_beta   90.00
_cell.angle_gamma   90.00
#
_symmetry.space_group_name_H-M   'P 1'
#
loop_
_entity.id
_entity.type
_entity.pdbx_description
1 polymer ?
#
loop_
_entity_poly.entity_id
_entity_poly.type
_entity_poly.pdbx_seq_one_letter_code
_entity_poly.pdbx_strand_id
1 'polypeptide(L)'
;MGQHWMDNGEHALVVYDDLSKQAEAYRQLALLLRRPPGREAYPGDVFYLHSRLLERAAKLSDELGKGSLTALPIIETKAGDVSAYIPTNVISITDGQIYLQDDLFKSGVRPAVDVGISVSRVGSAAQIKAMKGVSGTLKLDLAQFRELEAFSTFGSELDSVSRAQLDRGERLVELLKQPLNSPMPVEEQVVSIYAGTAGVLDDLPVSEVKRFELELLDWFRGRHAGLLGAIRDSGKLPDGEAVESAVADFKTQFAATLADATANEGTADPTATDAEAPGDPHSHKTLETE
;
A
#
# COMPACT_ATOMS: atom_id res chain seq x y z
N MET A 1 25.69 3.34 -12.80
CA MET A 1 25.39 4.53 -11.98
C MET A 1 25.03 4.10 -10.57
N GLY A 2 23.91 3.39 -10.29
CA GLY A 2 23.53 2.99 -8.93
C GLY A 2 24.59 2.19 -8.18
N GLN A 3 25.29 1.29 -8.86
CA GLN A 3 26.39 0.53 -8.26
C GLN A 3 27.56 1.42 -7.82
N HIS A 4 27.84 2.49 -8.56
CA HIS A 4 28.88 3.45 -8.17
C HIS A 4 28.60 4.11 -6.81
N TRP A 5 27.34 4.50 -6.55
CA TRP A 5 26.96 5.03 -5.24
C TRP A 5 27.03 3.97 -4.15
N MET A 6 26.58 2.75 -4.42
CA MET A 6 26.71 1.65 -3.49
C MET A 6 28.18 1.37 -3.10
N ASP A 7 29.09 1.35 -4.09
CA ASP A 7 30.51 1.10 -3.88
C ASP A 7 31.17 2.24 -3.07
N ASN A 8 30.61 3.45 -3.10
CA ASN A 8 31.04 4.60 -2.30
C ASN A 8 30.36 4.69 -0.90
N GLY A 9 29.64 3.66 -0.47
CA GLY A 9 28.98 3.61 0.82
C GLY A 9 27.62 4.30 0.88
N GLU A 10 27.09 4.75 -0.24
CA GLU A 10 25.79 5.40 -0.35
C GLU A 10 24.67 4.39 -0.61
N HIS A 11 23.42 4.87 -0.62
CA HIS A 11 22.25 4.06 -0.90
C HIS A 11 21.60 4.52 -2.20
N ALA A 12 21.33 3.57 -3.11
CA ALA A 12 20.70 3.84 -4.38
C ALA A 12 19.48 2.98 -4.61
N LEU A 13 18.46 3.54 -5.25
CA LEU A 13 17.28 2.85 -5.75
C LEU A 13 17.27 2.93 -7.27
N VAL A 14 17.05 1.81 -7.94
CA VAL A 14 16.86 1.73 -9.39
C VAL A 14 15.52 1.06 -9.72
N VAL A 15 14.76 1.66 -10.61
CA VAL A 15 13.52 1.09 -11.15
C VAL A 15 13.75 0.69 -12.59
N TYR A 16 13.43 -0.56 -12.93
CA TYR A 16 13.50 -1.09 -14.31
C TYR A 16 12.07 -1.19 -14.86
N ASP A 17 11.66 -0.20 -15.62
CA ASP A 17 10.33 -0.14 -16.25
C ASP A 17 10.45 -0.29 -17.77
N ASP A 18 10.25 -1.51 -18.34
CA ASP A 18 10.04 -2.78 -17.66
C ASP A 18 10.89 -3.90 -18.26
N LEU A 19 11.08 -4.98 -17.51
CA LEU A 19 11.87 -6.12 -17.95
C LEU A 19 11.09 -7.08 -18.88
N SER A 20 9.75 -7.01 -18.89
CA SER A 20 8.93 -7.77 -19.86
C SER A 20 9.21 -7.31 -21.28
N LYS A 21 9.20 -6.00 -21.53
CA LYS A 21 9.54 -5.43 -22.84
C LYS A 21 11.01 -5.64 -23.22
N GLN A 22 11.91 -5.59 -22.23
CA GLN A 22 13.32 -5.94 -22.46
C GLN A 22 13.45 -7.38 -22.94
N ALA A 23 12.76 -8.33 -22.32
CA ALA A 23 12.78 -9.73 -22.73
C ALA A 23 12.18 -9.92 -24.14
N GLU A 24 11.09 -9.23 -24.44
CA GLU A 24 10.47 -9.27 -25.78
C GLU A 24 11.41 -8.74 -26.87
N ALA A 25 12.07 -7.63 -26.63
CA ALA A 25 13.08 -7.08 -27.55
C ALA A 25 14.25 -8.04 -27.75
N TYR A 26 14.73 -8.65 -26.66
CA TYR A 26 15.81 -9.64 -26.72
C TYR A 26 15.37 -10.89 -27.49
N ARG A 27 14.14 -11.38 -27.31
CA ARG A 27 13.56 -12.47 -28.10
C ARG A 27 13.54 -12.14 -29.59
N GLN A 28 13.08 -10.95 -29.97
CA GLN A 28 13.06 -10.52 -31.37
C GLN A 28 14.46 -10.52 -32.01
N LEU A 29 15.43 -9.95 -31.30
CA LEU A 29 16.83 -9.95 -31.77
C LEU A 29 17.38 -11.38 -31.92
N ALA A 30 17.13 -12.25 -30.96
CA ALA A 30 17.59 -13.64 -31.01
C ALA A 30 16.98 -14.41 -32.19
N LEU A 31 15.68 -14.21 -32.48
CA LEU A 31 15.00 -14.84 -33.61
C LEU A 31 15.52 -14.32 -34.96
N LEU A 32 15.77 -13.01 -35.06
CA LEU A 32 16.42 -12.43 -36.29
C LEU A 32 17.80 -13.00 -36.53
N LEU A 33 18.56 -13.27 -35.46
CA LEU A 33 19.88 -13.91 -35.54
C LEU A 33 19.77 -15.44 -35.71
N ARG A 34 18.56 -15.98 -35.91
CA ARG A 34 18.30 -17.41 -36.10
C ARG A 34 18.77 -18.29 -34.92
N ARG A 35 18.79 -17.74 -33.72
CA ARG A 35 19.07 -18.52 -32.50
C ARG A 35 17.88 -19.45 -32.22
N PRO A 36 18.10 -20.70 -31.79
CA PRO A 36 17.02 -21.63 -31.53
C PRO A 36 16.12 -21.11 -30.39
N PRO A 37 14.81 -21.07 -30.61
CA PRO A 37 13.85 -20.67 -29.55
C PRO A 37 13.66 -21.76 -28.49
N GLY A 38 13.51 -21.33 -27.25
CA GLY A 38 13.11 -22.16 -26.11
C GLY A 38 11.63 -21.96 -25.72
N ARG A 39 11.33 -22.04 -24.43
CA ARG A 39 9.99 -21.84 -23.87
C ARG A 39 9.45 -20.46 -24.26
N GLU A 40 8.20 -20.41 -24.71
CA GLU A 40 7.53 -19.20 -25.18
C GLU A 40 8.33 -18.42 -26.26
N ALA A 41 9.10 -19.18 -27.05
CA ALA A 41 10.00 -18.65 -28.09
C ALA A 41 11.13 -17.73 -27.57
N TYR A 42 11.36 -17.64 -26.26
CA TYR A 42 12.53 -16.94 -25.71
C TYR A 42 13.82 -17.73 -25.94
N PRO A 43 14.96 -17.05 -26.12
CA PRO A 43 16.25 -17.72 -26.20
C PRO A 43 16.60 -18.36 -24.84
N GLY A 44 17.37 -19.45 -24.87
CA GLY A 44 17.70 -20.23 -23.66
C GLY A 44 18.45 -19.44 -22.57
N ASP A 45 19.04 -18.30 -22.90
CA ASP A 45 19.79 -17.44 -21.99
C ASP A 45 19.00 -16.22 -21.48
N VAL A 46 17.67 -16.17 -21.68
CA VAL A 46 16.84 -15.05 -21.18
C VAL A 46 16.87 -14.95 -19.66
N PHE A 47 16.95 -16.08 -18.94
CA PHE A 47 17.14 -16.08 -17.49
C PHE A 47 18.43 -15.35 -17.10
N TYR A 48 19.52 -15.62 -17.79
CA TYR A 48 20.80 -14.96 -17.54
C TYR A 48 20.77 -13.45 -17.89
N LEU A 49 19.98 -13.06 -18.88
CA LEU A 49 19.78 -11.64 -19.20
C LEU A 49 19.28 -10.84 -17.97
N HIS A 50 18.29 -11.39 -17.26
CA HIS A 50 17.70 -10.74 -16.07
C HIS A 50 18.54 -10.97 -14.81
N SER A 51 19.04 -12.18 -14.57
CA SER A 51 19.79 -12.48 -13.35
C SER A 51 21.08 -11.66 -13.26
N ARG A 52 21.87 -11.55 -14.34
CA ARG A 52 23.09 -10.72 -14.33
C ARG A 52 22.84 -9.23 -14.10
N LEU A 53 21.61 -8.74 -14.38
CA LEU A 53 21.20 -7.36 -14.13
C LEU A 53 20.77 -7.19 -12.67
N LEU A 54 19.94 -8.09 -12.16
CA LEU A 54 19.30 -7.97 -10.86
C LEU A 54 20.19 -8.38 -9.70
N GLU A 55 21.05 -9.39 -9.86
CA GLU A 55 21.99 -9.85 -8.83
C GLU A 55 23.07 -8.82 -8.47
N ARG A 56 23.16 -7.73 -9.19
CA ARG A 56 24.02 -6.58 -8.83
C ARG A 56 23.43 -5.74 -7.71
N ALA A 57 22.12 -5.85 -7.47
CA ALA A 57 21.47 -5.20 -6.34
C ALA A 57 21.80 -5.95 -5.05
N ALA A 58 22.42 -5.26 -4.08
CA ALA A 58 22.91 -5.86 -2.87
C ALA A 58 23.06 -4.83 -1.74
N LYS A 59 23.13 -5.32 -0.51
CA LYS A 59 23.60 -4.59 0.65
C LYS A 59 25.02 -5.04 0.98
N LEU A 60 25.96 -4.12 0.93
CA LEU A 60 27.36 -4.42 1.25
C LEU A 60 27.60 -4.57 2.75
N SER A 61 28.63 -5.34 3.10
CA SER A 61 29.09 -5.49 4.48
C SER A 61 29.69 -4.19 5.03
N ASP A 62 29.89 -4.16 6.35
CA ASP A 62 30.52 -3.03 7.03
C ASP A 62 31.94 -2.75 6.52
N GLU A 63 32.67 -3.82 6.17
CA GLU A 63 34.04 -3.76 5.64
C GLU A 63 34.09 -3.11 4.23
N LEU A 64 32.99 -3.24 3.45
CA LEU A 64 32.85 -2.68 2.11
C LEU A 64 32.10 -1.34 2.09
N GLY A 65 31.95 -0.68 3.22
CA GLY A 65 31.38 0.67 3.32
C GLY A 65 29.87 0.75 3.51
N LYS A 66 29.15 -0.37 3.74
CA LYS A 66 27.69 -0.42 4.05
C LYS A 66 26.76 0.15 2.96
N GLY A 67 27.23 0.41 1.76
CA GLY A 67 26.39 0.89 0.68
C GLY A 67 25.30 -0.12 0.31
N SER A 68 24.27 0.34 -0.37
CA SER A 68 23.20 -0.55 -0.87
C SER A 68 22.67 -0.11 -2.21
N LEU A 69 22.28 -1.10 -3.02
CA LEU A 69 21.55 -0.91 -4.26
C LEU A 69 20.27 -1.73 -4.20
N THR A 70 19.14 -1.07 -4.20
CA THR A 70 17.82 -1.71 -4.28
C THR A 70 17.31 -1.62 -5.71
N ALA A 71 16.88 -2.75 -6.28
CA ALA A 71 16.27 -2.82 -7.60
C ALA A 71 14.79 -3.14 -7.49
N LEU A 72 13.96 -2.37 -8.18
CA LEU A 72 12.53 -2.61 -8.36
C LEU A 72 12.25 -2.91 -9.85
N PRO A 73 12.33 -4.17 -10.28
CA PRO A 73 11.96 -4.56 -11.63
C PRO A 73 10.43 -4.59 -11.78
N ILE A 74 9.94 -3.94 -12.82
CA ILE A 74 8.53 -4.00 -13.19
C ILE A 74 8.36 -5.12 -14.22
N ILE A 75 7.37 -5.98 -13.97
CA ILE A 75 6.99 -7.08 -14.85
C ILE A 75 5.52 -6.93 -15.20
N GLU A 76 5.23 -6.90 -16.48
CA GLU A 76 3.85 -6.91 -16.98
C GLU A 76 3.35 -8.35 -17.07
N THR A 77 2.19 -8.63 -16.46
CA THR A 77 1.50 -9.91 -16.56
C THR A 77 0.33 -9.80 -17.54
N LYS A 78 0.07 -10.86 -18.30
CA LYS A 78 -1.10 -10.95 -19.17
C LYS A 78 -2.22 -11.65 -18.38
N ALA A 79 -3.37 -10.99 -18.24
CA ALA A 79 -4.52 -11.48 -17.47
C ALA A 79 -4.19 -11.94 -16.04
N GLY A 80 -3.21 -11.31 -15.38
CA GLY A 80 -2.80 -11.66 -14.03
C GLY A 80 -1.98 -12.97 -13.91
N ASP A 81 -1.56 -13.59 -15.02
CA ASP A 81 -0.82 -14.86 -14.99
C ASP A 81 0.63 -14.64 -14.55
N VAL A 82 0.88 -14.91 -13.27
CA VAL A 82 2.23 -14.89 -12.68
C VAL A 82 3.01 -16.19 -12.94
N SER A 83 2.37 -17.23 -13.50
CA SER A 83 3.00 -18.52 -13.82
C SER A 83 3.69 -18.54 -15.19
N ALA A 84 3.52 -17.49 -15.98
CA ALA A 84 4.21 -17.31 -17.25
C ALA A 84 5.74 -17.31 -17.09
N TYR A 85 6.45 -17.52 -18.19
CA TYR A 85 7.90 -17.78 -18.16
C TYR A 85 8.71 -16.61 -17.58
N ILE A 86 8.48 -15.39 -18.04
CA ILE A 86 9.24 -14.21 -17.55
C ILE A 86 8.92 -13.87 -16.11
N PRO A 87 7.63 -13.78 -15.66
CA PRO A 87 7.32 -13.55 -14.26
C PRO A 87 7.95 -14.58 -13.32
N THR A 88 7.86 -15.88 -13.63
CA THR A 88 8.44 -16.93 -12.77
C THR A 88 9.95 -16.82 -12.66
N ASN A 89 10.64 -16.49 -13.75
CA ASN A 89 12.09 -16.27 -13.74
C ASN A 89 12.46 -15.10 -12.82
N VAL A 90 11.77 -13.96 -12.95
CA VAL A 90 12.09 -12.76 -12.15
C VAL A 90 11.75 -12.96 -10.67
N ILE A 91 10.63 -13.61 -10.35
CA ILE A 91 10.29 -13.97 -8.96
C ILE A 91 11.38 -14.86 -8.35
N SER A 92 11.97 -15.79 -9.13
CA SER A 92 13.03 -16.66 -8.62
C SER A 92 14.36 -15.93 -8.37
N ILE A 93 14.65 -14.88 -9.15
CA ILE A 93 15.87 -14.07 -9.02
C ILE A 93 15.75 -13.07 -7.86
N THR A 94 14.58 -12.44 -7.70
CA THR A 94 14.35 -11.37 -6.72
C THR A 94 14.01 -11.90 -5.33
N ASP A 95 14.05 -11.03 -4.32
CA ASP A 95 13.71 -11.35 -2.92
C ASP A 95 12.21 -11.30 -2.61
N GLY A 96 11.39 -11.47 -3.60
CA GLY A 96 9.94 -11.47 -3.49
C GLY A 96 9.27 -10.65 -4.57
N GLN A 97 7.97 -10.44 -4.43
CA GLN A 97 7.16 -9.68 -5.37
C GLN A 97 6.10 -8.85 -4.67
N ILE A 98 5.79 -7.70 -5.24
CA ILE A 98 4.61 -6.89 -4.93
C ILE A 98 3.63 -7.13 -6.09
N TYR A 99 2.49 -7.76 -5.80
CA TYR A 99 1.48 -8.08 -6.79
C TYR A 99 0.40 -7.01 -6.80
N LEU A 100 0.19 -6.37 -7.96
CA LEU A 100 -0.86 -5.37 -8.17
C LEU A 100 -2.03 -6.01 -8.91
N GLN A 101 -3.23 -5.88 -8.35
CA GLN A 101 -4.44 -6.50 -8.85
C GLN A 101 -5.40 -5.45 -9.41
N ASP A 102 -5.87 -5.67 -10.65
CA ASP A 102 -6.74 -4.73 -11.36
C ASP A 102 -8.12 -4.57 -10.67
N ASP A 103 -8.66 -5.65 -10.11
CA ASP A 103 -9.95 -5.61 -9.41
C ASP A 103 -9.88 -4.78 -8.12
N LEU A 104 -8.76 -4.83 -7.39
CA LEU A 104 -8.53 -3.97 -6.23
C LEU A 104 -8.45 -2.49 -6.65
N PHE A 105 -7.79 -2.21 -7.77
CA PHE A 105 -7.70 -0.84 -8.29
C PHE A 105 -9.10 -0.29 -8.66
N LYS A 106 -9.92 -1.09 -9.33
CA LYS A 106 -11.28 -0.73 -9.73
C LYS A 106 -12.22 -0.55 -8.54
N SER A 107 -12.04 -1.34 -7.48
CA SER A 107 -12.80 -1.20 -6.22
C SER A 107 -12.35 -0.02 -5.34
N GLY A 108 -11.33 0.75 -5.77
CA GLY A 108 -10.86 1.94 -5.06
C GLY A 108 -9.77 1.66 -4.02
N VAL A 109 -9.26 0.44 -3.93
CA VAL A 109 -8.10 0.12 -3.08
C VAL A 109 -6.83 0.58 -3.80
N ARG A 110 -6.20 1.63 -3.30
CA ARG A 110 -4.99 2.23 -3.88
C ARG A 110 -3.95 2.52 -2.80
N PRO A 111 -2.71 1.97 -2.94
CA PRO A 111 -2.23 1.10 -4.00
C PRO A 111 -2.96 -0.25 -4.05
N ALA A 112 -3.12 -0.81 -5.25
CA ALA A 112 -3.87 -2.04 -5.50
C ALA A 112 -3.06 -3.31 -5.18
N VAL A 113 -2.41 -3.33 -4.02
CA VAL A 113 -1.52 -4.41 -3.58
C VAL A 113 -2.33 -5.57 -3.03
N ASP A 114 -2.19 -6.74 -3.64
CA ASP A 114 -2.68 -7.98 -3.06
C ASP A 114 -1.69 -8.48 -2.01
N VAL A 115 -2.06 -8.36 -0.74
CA VAL A 115 -1.22 -8.73 0.41
C VAL A 115 -1.04 -10.25 0.54
N GLY A 116 -2.01 -11.03 0.05
CA GLY A 116 -1.98 -12.50 0.10
C GLY A 116 -0.89 -13.08 -0.80
N ILE A 117 -0.85 -12.62 -2.06
CA ILE A 117 0.09 -13.11 -3.08
C ILE A 117 1.44 -12.41 -2.98
N SER A 118 1.48 -11.19 -2.45
CA SER A 118 2.73 -10.44 -2.27
C SER A 118 3.59 -11.07 -1.19
N VAL A 119 4.88 -11.26 -1.50
CA VAL A 119 5.84 -11.92 -0.60
C VAL A 119 7.14 -11.13 -0.57
N SER A 120 7.71 -10.98 0.63
CA SER A 120 9.09 -10.52 0.81
C SER A 120 9.91 -11.60 1.52
N ARG A 121 11.02 -12.06 0.89
CA ARG A 121 11.95 -13.01 1.50
C ARG A 121 12.86 -12.35 2.52
N VAL A 122 13.09 -11.03 2.40
CA VAL A 122 13.81 -10.23 3.39
C VAL A 122 12.94 -10.04 4.64
N GLY A 123 11.64 -9.81 4.43
CA GLY A 123 10.64 -9.71 5.47
C GLY A 123 10.97 -8.66 6.52
N SER A 124 10.72 -8.99 7.77
CA SER A 124 10.91 -8.08 8.91
C SER A 124 12.39 -7.73 9.19
N ALA A 125 13.36 -8.37 8.54
CA ALA A 125 14.77 -8.00 8.68
C ALA A 125 15.09 -6.60 8.12
N ALA A 126 14.29 -6.14 7.13
CA ALA A 126 14.42 -4.80 6.57
C ALA A 126 13.68 -3.71 7.36
N GLN A 127 12.81 -4.09 8.30
CA GLN A 127 12.02 -3.17 9.10
C GLN A 127 12.79 -2.65 10.32
N ILE A 128 12.57 -1.37 10.67
CA ILE A 128 12.96 -0.87 11.98
C ILE A 128 12.18 -1.60 13.08
N LYS A 129 12.75 -1.64 14.31
CA LYS A 129 12.13 -2.41 15.41
C LYS A 129 10.72 -1.94 15.76
N ALA A 130 10.47 -0.63 15.67
CA ALA A 130 9.14 -0.06 15.88
C ALA A 130 8.12 -0.62 14.87
N MET A 131 8.43 -0.57 13.58
CA MET A 131 7.56 -1.09 12.53
C MET A 131 7.31 -2.60 12.70
N LYS A 132 8.36 -3.37 12.98
CA LYS A 132 8.25 -4.81 13.25
C LYS A 132 7.30 -5.11 14.41
N GLY A 133 7.31 -4.27 15.46
CA GLY A 133 6.44 -4.42 16.62
C GLY A 133 4.95 -4.22 16.28
N VAL A 134 4.63 -3.21 15.47
CA VAL A 134 3.23 -2.85 15.18
C VAL A 134 2.63 -3.60 14.00
N SER A 135 3.43 -4.04 13.02
CA SER A 135 2.94 -4.67 11.79
C SER A 135 2.89 -6.21 11.85
N GLY A 136 3.24 -6.81 13.00
CA GLY A 136 3.40 -8.27 13.11
C GLY A 136 2.17 -9.09 12.75
N THR A 137 0.98 -8.63 13.14
CA THR A 137 -0.30 -9.31 12.87
C THR A 137 -0.99 -8.83 11.59
N LEU A 138 -0.62 -7.65 11.06
CA LEU A 138 -1.33 -6.97 9.99
C LEU A 138 -1.59 -7.87 8.76
N LYS A 139 -0.58 -8.62 8.34
CA LYS A 139 -0.73 -9.52 7.19
C LYS A 139 -1.72 -10.66 7.47
N LEU A 140 -1.72 -11.19 8.69
CA LEU A 140 -2.65 -12.24 9.10
C LEU A 140 -4.08 -11.71 9.17
N ASP A 141 -4.27 -10.53 9.77
CA ASP A 141 -5.57 -9.88 9.89
C ASP A 141 -6.18 -9.61 8.51
N LEU A 142 -5.38 -9.12 7.55
CA LEU A 142 -5.83 -8.89 6.18
C LEU A 142 -6.11 -10.20 5.41
N ALA A 143 -5.36 -11.26 5.67
CA ALA A 143 -5.62 -12.57 5.05
C ALA A 143 -6.94 -13.16 5.57
N GLN A 144 -7.19 -13.11 6.88
CA GLN A 144 -8.45 -13.54 7.49
C GLN A 144 -9.64 -12.70 6.98
N PHE A 145 -9.46 -11.39 6.87
CA PHE A 145 -10.47 -10.51 6.28
C PHE A 145 -10.87 -10.96 4.88
N ARG A 146 -9.90 -11.26 4.00
CA ARG A 146 -10.18 -11.70 2.64
C ARG A 146 -10.95 -13.03 2.57
N GLU A 147 -10.60 -13.97 3.44
CA GLU A 147 -11.34 -15.22 3.54
C GLU A 147 -12.78 -14.99 4.00
N LEU A 148 -12.99 -14.17 5.05
CA LEU A 148 -14.32 -13.86 5.57
C LEU A 148 -15.17 -13.02 4.60
N GLU A 149 -14.57 -12.09 3.87
CA GLU A 149 -15.22 -11.29 2.83
C GLU A 149 -15.82 -12.22 1.74
N ALA A 150 -15.05 -13.21 1.30
CA ALA A 150 -15.53 -14.21 0.34
C ALA A 150 -16.71 -15.01 0.90
N PHE A 151 -16.67 -15.45 2.16
CA PHE A 151 -17.76 -16.18 2.81
C PHE A 151 -19.01 -15.32 3.02
N SER A 152 -18.86 -14.06 3.41
CA SER A 152 -20.00 -13.14 3.63
C SER A 152 -20.80 -12.89 2.36
N THR A 153 -20.13 -12.86 1.22
CA THR A 153 -20.77 -12.68 -0.10
C THR A 153 -21.71 -13.84 -0.45
N PHE A 154 -21.49 -15.04 0.10
CA PHE A 154 -22.35 -16.21 -0.11
C PHE A 154 -23.54 -16.30 0.88
N GLY A 155 -23.78 -15.27 1.71
CA GLY A 155 -24.94 -15.20 2.61
C GLY A 155 -24.85 -16.10 3.83
N SER A 156 -23.68 -16.53 4.23
CA SER A 156 -23.45 -17.30 5.45
C SER A 156 -23.66 -16.43 6.69
N GLU A 157 -24.38 -16.92 7.70
CA GLU A 157 -24.44 -16.25 9.01
C GLU A 157 -23.05 -16.35 9.68
N LEU A 158 -22.40 -15.21 9.84
CA LEU A 158 -21.14 -15.12 10.59
C LEU A 158 -21.42 -15.05 12.09
N ASP A 159 -20.62 -15.77 12.86
CA ASP A 159 -20.61 -15.60 14.31
C ASP A 159 -20.05 -14.21 14.71
N SER A 160 -20.21 -13.84 15.98
CA SER A 160 -19.79 -12.52 16.48
C SER A 160 -18.29 -12.26 16.36
N VAL A 161 -17.46 -13.30 16.46
CA VAL A 161 -16.00 -13.20 16.36
C VAL A 161 -15.60 -12.95 14.92
N SER A 162 -16.14 -13.75 13.98
CA SER A 162 -15.88 -13.60 12.55
C SER A 162 -16.38 -12.23 12.03
N ARG A 163 -17.51 -11.74 12.55
CA ARG A 163 -18.01 -10.41 12.20
C ARG A 163 -17.07 -9.31 12.69
N ALA A 164 -16.57 -9.38 13.92
CA ALA A 164 -15.61 -8.42 14.44
C ALA A 164 -14.29 -8.41 13.65
N GLN A 165 -13.84 -9.59 13.16
CA GLN A 165 -12.68 -9.69 12.29
C GLN A 165 -12.93 -9.06 10.91
N LEU A 166 -14.11 -9.26 10.35
CA LEU A 166 -14.52 -8.63 9.08
C LEU A 166 -14.53 -7.10 9.23
N ASP A 167 -15.21 -6.60 10.27
CA ASP A 167 -15.32 -5.17 10.56
C ASP A 167 -13.95 -4.51 10.77
N ARG A 168 -13.02 -5.17 11.46
CA ARG A 168 -11.63 -4.71 11.63
C ARG A 168 -10.89 -4.70 10.31
N GLY A 169 -11.03 -5.76 9.51
CA GLY A 169 -10.38 -5.88 8.22
C GLY A 169 -10.77 -4.78 7.23
N GLU A 170 -12.06 -4.39 7.19
CA GLU A 170 -12.53 -3.27 6.37
C GLU A 170 -11.83 -1.96 6.75
N ARG A 171 -11.70 -1.70 8.06
CA ARG A 171 -11.01 -0.50 8.56
C ARG A 171 -9.52 -0.52 8.26
N LEU A 172 -8.88 -1.68 8.36
CA LEU A 172 -7.46 -1.85 7.99
C LEU A 172 -7.25 -1.61 6.49
N VAL A 173 -8.13 -2.11 5.63
CA VAL A 173 -8.06 -1.85 4.18
C VAL A 173 -8.23 -0.36 3.91
N GLU A 174 -9.17 0.33 4.57
CA GLU A 174 -9.37 1.77 4.41
C GLU A 174 -8.16 2.56 4.91
N LEU A 175 -7.60 2.19 6.08
CA LEU A 175 -6.40 2.82 6.65
C LEU A 175 -5.20 2.74 5.69
N LEU A 176 -5.02 1.60 5.02
CA LEU A 176 -3.88 1.35 4.12
C LEU A 176 -4.01 2.01 2.74
N LYS A 177 -5.17 2.60 2.39
CA LYS A 177 -5.28 3.40 1.16
C LYS A 177 -4.41 4.65 1.27
N GLN A 178 -3.73 4.99 0.19
CA GLN A 178 -2.79 6.12 0.15
C GLN A 178 -3.09 7.02 -1.05
N PRO A 179 -3.05 8.34 -0.89
CA PRO A 179 -3.13 9.25 -2.02
C PRO A 179 -1.87 9.18 -2.89
N LEU A 180 -2.02 9.55 -4.16
CA LEU A 180 -0.92 9.56 -5.11
C LEU A 180 0.14 10.60 -4.70
N ASN A 181 1.43 10.24 -4.81
CA ASN A 181 2.57 11.11 -4.53
C ASN A 181 2.58 11.74 -3.12
N SER A 182 2.04 11.02 -2.13
CA SER A 182 2.01 11.47 -0.74
C SER A 182 2.74 10.47 0.17
N PRO A 183 4.09 10.45 0.15
CA PRO A 183 4.86 9.55 1.00
C PRO A 183 4.72 9.96 2.46
N MET A 184 4.58 8.96 3.34
CA MET A 184 4.48 9.14 4.78
C MET A 184 5.82 8.78 5.45
N PRO A 185 6.38 9.60 6.36
CA PRO A 185 7.55 9.25 7.14
C PRO A 185 7.34 7.97 7.97
N VAL A 186 8.41 7.20 8.20
CA VAL A 186 8.30 5.89 8.85
C VAL A 186 7.74 5.95 10.27
N GLU A 187 8.06 6.98 11.03
CA GLU A 187 7.53 7.23 12.37
C GLU A 187 6.02 7.45 12.38
N GLU A 188 5.50 8.12 11.36
CA GLU A 188 4.06 8.33 11.17
C GLU A 188 3.36 7.04 10.71
N GLN A 189 3.99 6.27 9.81
CA GLN A 189 3.50 4.94 9.43
C GLN A 189 3.37 4.02 10.65
N VAL A 190 4.32 4.07 11.58
CA VAL A 190 4.28 3.27 12.82
C VAL A 190 3.07 3.64 13.66
N VAL A 191 2.78 4.94 13.85
CA VAL A 191 1.62 5.41 14.62
C VAL A 191 0.30 5.03 13.94
N SER A 192 0.19 5.22 12.63
CA SER A 192 -1.01 4.85 11.85
C SER A 192 -1.28 3.35 11.92
N ILE A 193 -0.28 2.50 11.67
CA ILE A 193 -0.42 1.04 11.73
C ILE A 193 -0.72 0.58 13.17
N TYR A 194 -0.11 1.20 14.19
CA TYR A 194 -0.42 0.91 15.58
C TYR A 194 -1.89 1.14 15.89
N ALA A 195 -2.45 2.27 15.48
CA ALA A 195 -3.87 2.57 15.69
C ALA A 195 -4.79 1.51 15.03
N GLY A 196 -4.44 1.03 13.84
CA GLY A 196 -5.18 -0.04 13.17
C GLY A 196 -5.07 -1.40 13.87
N THR A 197 -3.87 -1.83 14.22
CA THR A 197 -3.62 -3.17 14.78
C THR A 197 -3.98 -3.28 16.26
N ALA A 198 -3.91 -2.18 17.02
CA ALA A 198 -4.33 -2.15 18.43
C ALA A 198 -5.85 -2.10 18.63
N GLY A 199 -6.65 -2.10 17.54
CA GLY A 199 -8.11 -2.09 17.64
C GLY A 199 -8.72 -0.73 17.99
N VAL A 200 -7.95 0.35 17.87
CA VAL A 200 -8.43 1.71 18.15
C VAL A 200 -9.55 2.14 17.22
N LEU A 201 -9.54 1.61 15.99
CA LEU A 201 -10.48 1.92 14.93
C LEU A 201 -11.78 1.09 14.98
N ASP A 202 -11.87 0.06 15.82
CA ASP A 202 -12.95 -0.95 15.76
C ASP A 202 -14.37 -0.35 15.95
N ASP A 203 -14.49 0.75 16.70
CA ASP A 203 -15.75 1.44 16.97
C ASP A 203 -16.08 2.54 15.96
N LEU A 204 -15.16 2.87 15.03
CA LEU A 204 -15.36 3.97 14.09
C LEU A 204 -16.08 3.51 12.82
N PRO A 205 -16.93 4.34 12.21
CA PRO A 205 -17.41 4.12 10.86
C PRO A 205 -16.23 4.07 9.85
N VAL A 206 -16.31 3.21 8.85
CA VAL A 206 -15.27 3.08 7.82
C VAL A 206 -15.00 4.42 7.11
N SER A 207 -16.06 5.22 6.88
CA SER A 207 -15.95 6.56 6.28
C SER A 207 -15.08 7.54 7.07
N GLU A 208 -14.98 7.36 8.39
CA GLU A 208 -14.23 8.25 9.28
C GLU A 208 -12.78 7.82 9.49
N VAL A 209 -12.39 6.64 9.03
CA VAL A 209 -11.03 6.09 9.24
C VAL A 209 -9.95 7.01 8.69
N LYS A 210 -10.13 7.53 7.48
CA LYS A 210 -9.14 8.44 6.86
C LYS A 210 -9.06 9.79 7.55
N ARG A 211 -10.19 10.33 7.98
CA ARG A 211 -10.23 11.55 8.78
C ARG A 211 -9.53 11.34 10.12
N PHE A 212 -9.83 10.23 10.80
CA PHE A 212 -9.15 9.86 12.04
C PHE A 212 -7.64 9.77 11.88
N GLU A 213 -7.15 9.09 10.84
CA GLU A 213 -5.72 8.98 10.54
C GLU A 213 -5.04 10.36 10.38
N LEU A 214 -5.62 11.22 9.56
CA LEU A 214 -5.08 12.55 9.30
C LEU A 214 -5.02 13.40 10.57
N GLU A 215 -6.11 13.46 11.34
CA GLU A 215 -6.17 14.23 12.57
C GLU A 215 -5.27 13.63 13.67
N LEU A 216 -5.12 12.28 13.74
CA LEU A 216 -4.18 11.62 14.65
C LEU A 216 -2.73 12.02 14.34
N LEU A 217 -2.34 12.02 13.08
CA LEU A 217 -1.00 12.40 12.68
C LEU A 217 -0.72 13.88 12.96
N ASP A 218 -1.70 14.76 12.72
CA ASP A 218 -1.58 16.17 13.08
C ASP A 218 -1.48 16.38 14.60
N TRP A 219 -2.23 15.61 15.38
CA TRP A 219 -2.11 15.60 16.83
C TRP A 219 -0.70 15.20 17.29
N PHE A 220 -0.14 14.13 16.71
CA PHE A 220 1.21 13.70 17.03
C PHE A 220 2.26 14.74 16.63
N ARG A 221 2.12 15.35 15.45
CA ARG A 221 3.00 16.43 14.99
C ARG A 221 2.96 17.64 15.91
N GLY A 222 1.78 18.01 16.39
CA GLY A 222 1.58 19.20 17.23
C GLY A 222 1.93 19.00 18.70
N ARG A 223 1.54 17.88 19.30
CA ARG A 223 1.62 17.67 20.76
C ARG A 223 2.65 16.61 21.18
N HIS A 224 2.94 15.67 20.29
CA HIS A 224 3.80 14.52 20.58
C HIS A 224 4.99 14.40 19.62
N ALA A 225 5.46 15.53 19.07
CA ALA A 225 6.59 15.56 18.15
C ALA A 225 7.85 14.86 18.72
N GLY A 226 8.02 14.89 20.05
CA GLY A 226 9.10 14.18 20.73
C GLY A 226 9.01 12.66 20.60
N LEU A 227 7.79 12.08 20.58
CA LEU A 227 7.59 10.64 20.37
C LEU A 227 7.93 10.26 18.94
N LEU A 228 7.50 11.04 17.94
CA LEU A 228 7.86 10.82 16.53
C LEU A 228 9.38 10.91 16.34
N GLY A 229 10.04 11.93 16.94
CA GLY A 229 11.49 12.07 16.93
C GLY A 229 12.19 10.86 17.55
N ALA A 230 11.72 10.37 18.68
CA ALA A 230 12.27 9.18 19.34
C ALA A 230 12.17 7.92 18.48
N ILE A 231 11.06 7.72 17.76
CA ILE A 231 10.90 6.61 16.82
C ILE A 231 11.88 6.76 15.65
N ARG A 232 11.97 7.95 15.07
CA ARG A 232 12.87 8.24 13.94
C ARG A 232 14.33 7.97 14.29
N ASP A 233 14.79 8.48 15.43
CA ASP A 233 16.21 8.47 15.81
C ASP A 233 16.65 7.11 16.35
N SER A 234 15.78 6.42 17.10
CA SER A 234 16.12 5.13 17.71
C SER A 234 15.72 3.92 16.89
N GLY A 235 14.76 4.07 15.97
CA GLY A 235 14.10 2.97 15.24
C GLY A 235 13.30 2.03 16.15
N LYS A 236 12.98 2.44 17.40
CA LYS A 236 12.23 1.66 18.37
C LYS A 236 10.99 2.43 18.80
N LEU A 237 9.95 1.70 19.21
CA LEU A 237 8.87 2.34 19.95
C LEU A 237 9.45 2.87 21.26
N PRO A 238 9.19 4.14 21.61
CA PRO A 238 9.35 4.61 22.99
C PRO A 238 8.49 3.71 23.89
N ASP A 239 8.73 3.73 25.21
CA ASP A 239 7.98 2.90 26.14
C ASP A 239 6.51 2.79 25.71
N GLY A 240 6.04 1.56 25.47
CA GLY A 240 4.80 1.30 24.72
C GLY A 240 3.57 2.02 25.28
N GLU A 241 3.54 2.28 26.58
CA GLU A 241 2.51 3.05 27.28
C GLU A 241 2.39 4.51 26.80
N ALA A 242 3.48 5.15 26.36
CA ALA A 242 3.44 6.55 25.93
C ALA A 242 2.71 6.74 24.58
N VAL A 243 2.94 5.84 23.63
CA VAL A 243 2.22 5.87 22.34
C VAL A 243 0.76 5.47 22.52
N GLU A 244 0.51 4.44 23.33
CA GLU A 244 -0.83 3.96 23.67
C GLU A 244 -1.67 5.06 24.34
N SER A 245 -1.12 5.71 25.38
CA SER A 245 -1.77 6.83 26.07
C SER A 245 -2.10 7.98 25.12
N ALA A 246 -1.12 8.39 24.28
CA ALA A 246 -1.33 9.48 23.32
C ALA A 246 -2.43 9.17 22.29
N VAL A 247 -2.51 7.92 21.82
CA VAL A 247 -3.56 7.47 20.89
C VAL A 247 -4.91 7.39 21.59
N ALA A 248 -4.97 6.91 22.85
CA ALA A 248 -6.21 6.83 23.64
C ALA A 248 -6.77 8.23 23.96
N ASP A 249 -5.90 9.18 24.32
CA ASP A 249 -6.27 10.58 24.56
C ASP A 249 -6.86 11.22 23.30
N PHE A 250 -6.21 10.99 22.15
CA PHE A 250 -6.74 11.45 20.88
C PHE A 250 -8.09 10.81 20.53
N LYS A 251 -8.23 9.47 20.70
CA LYS A 251 -9.51 8.77 20.45
C LYS A 251 -10.66 9.38 21.23
N THR A 252 -10.42 9.71 22.49
CA THR A 252 -11.44 10.34 23.36
C THR A 252 -11.86 11.71 22.82
N GLN A 253 -10.90 12.53 22.38
CA GLN A 253 -11.21 13.83 21.79
C GLN A 253 -11.94 13.70 20.45
N PHE A 254 -11.51 12.79 19.59
CA PHE A 254 -12.12 12.54 18.29
C PHE A 254 -13.58 12.06 18.42
N ALA A 255 -13.85 11.16 19.35
CA ALA A 255 -15.22 10.69 19.65
C ALA A 255 -16.15 11.83 20.10
N ALA A 256 -15.64 12.78 20.88
CA ALA A 256 -16.42 13.96 21.27
C ALA A 256 -16.76 14.85 20.06
N THR A 257 -15.79 15.06 19.14
CA THR A 257 -16.05 15.86 17.92
C THR A 257 -17.03 15.19 16.95
N LEU A 258 -17.01 13.85 16.87
CA LEU A 258 -18.01 13.10 16.07
C LEU A 258 -19.42 13.24 16.67
N ALA A 259 -19.56 13.13 17.99
CA ALA A 259 -20.85 13.28 18.66
C ALA A 259 -21.44 14.69 18.44
N ASP A 260 -20.60 15.72 18.51
CA ASP A 260 -21.03 17.11 18.28
C ASP A 260 -21.43 17.34 16.80
N ALA A 261 -20.72 16.73 15.84
CA ALA A 261 -21.05 16.83 14.42
C ALA A 261 -22.41 16.17 14.10
N THR A 262 -22.66 14.98 14.62
CA THR A 262 -23.94 14.28 14.45
C THR A 262 -25.11 14.97 15.15
N ALA A 263 -24.87 15.62 16.29
CA ALA A 263 -25.88 16.44 16.97
C ALA A 263 -26.26 17.69 16.16
N ASN A 264 -25.30 18.30 15.47
CA ASN A 264 -25.54 19.49 14.63
C ASN A 264 -26.27 19.15 13.31
N GLU A 265 -26.02 18.00 12.70
CA GLU A 265 -26.76 17.55 11.51
C GLU A 265 -28.21 17.19 11.81
N GLY A 266 -28.52 16.74 13.02
CA GLY A 266 -29.89 16.48 13.48
C GLY A 266 -30.72 17.75 13.77
N THR A 267 -30.13 18.94 13.78
CA THR A 267 -30.81 20.23 14.01
C THR A 267 -31.00 21.07 12.73
N ALA A 268 -30.59 20.57 11.56
CA ALA A 268 -30.89 21.21 10.29
C ALA A 268 -32.40 21.10 10.00
N ASP A 269 -33.10 22.24 10.10
CA ASP A 269 -34.52 22.41 9.87
C ASP A 269 -34.93 21.93 8.46
N PRO A 270 -35.85 20.95 8.30
CA PRO A 270 -36.29 20.47 7.01
C PRO A 270 -37.19 21.47 6.24
N THR A 271 -37.31 22.72 6.71
CA THR A 271 -38.19 23.74 6.12
C THR A 271 -37.50 24.82 5.32
N ALA A 272 -36.22 24.71 5.00
CA ALA A 272 -35.58 25.59 4.02
C ALA A 272 -35.94 25.14 2.59
N THR A 273 -37.23 25.34 2.23
CA THR A 273 -37.71 25.20 0.86
C THR A 273 -37.32 26.42 0.02
N ASP A 274 -36.80 26.12 -1.17
CA ASP A 274 -36.95 26.84 -2.42
C ASP A 274 -36.57 28.32 -2.42
N ALA A 275 -35.31 28.61 -2.68
CA ALA A 275 -34.93 29.83 -3.39
C ALA A 275 -34.80 29.46 -4.88
N GLU A 276 -35.70 30.07 -5.66
CA GLU A 276 -35.78 30.02 -7.13
C GLU A 276 -34.38 30.12 -7.79
N ALA A 277 -34.09 29.18 -8.67
CA ALA A 277 -32.96 29.24 -9.57
C ALA A 277 -33.21 30.35 -10.61
N PRO A 278 -32.28 31.28 -10.86
CA PRO A 278 -32.40 32.24 -11.94
C PRO A 278 -32.31 31.53 -13.29
N GLY A 279 -33.30 31.81 -14.15
CA GLY A 279 -33.47 31.22 -15.47
C GLY A 279 -32.26 31.42 -16.38
N ASP A 280 -31.96 30.36 -17.10
CA ASP A 280 -30.95 30.29 -18.16
C ASP A 280 -31.41 31.13 -19.40
N PRO A 281 -30.66 32.17 -19.85
CA PRO A 281 -31.07 33.02 -20.97
C PRO A 281 -30.68 32.50 -22.37
N HIS A 282 -30.30 31.23 -22.54
CA HIS A 282 -29.87 30.69 -23.82
C HIS A 282 -30.64 29.47 -24.31
N SER A 283 -31.98 29.58 -24.45
CA SER A 283 -32.73 28.67 -25.30
C SER A 283 -32.62 29.13 -26.76
N HIS A 284 -31.69 28.59 -27.52
CA HIS A 284 -31.66 28.80 -28.96
C HIS A 284 -32.73 27.94 -29.64
N LYS A 285 -33.59 28.65 -30.34
CA LYS A 285 -34.60 28.17 -31.31
C LYS A 285 -33.94 27.27 -32.35
N THR A 286 -34.47 26.06 -32.50
CA THR A 286 -34.34 25.24 -33.69
C THR A 286 -35.10 25.89 -34.84
N LEU A 287 -34.38 26.26 -35.88
CA LEU A 287 -34.96 26.60 -37.19
C LEU A 287 -35.10 25.33 -37.99
N GLU A 288 -36.34 24.95 -38.26
CA GLU A 288 -36.70 24.06 -39.36
C GLU A 288 -36.51 24.81 -40.68
N THR A 289 -35.86 24.17 -41.66
CA THR A 289 -36.01 24.46 -43.09
C THR A 289 -35.77 23.18 -43.88
N GLU A 290 -36.80 22.80 -44.57
CA GLU A 290 -36.97 22.13 -45.87
C GLU A 290 -35.84 21.24 -46.40
#